data_c0570193e69394258fc30f542b17c32f
#
_entry.id   c0570193e69394258fc30f542b17c32f
#
_cell.length_a   1.000
_cell.length_b   1.000
_cell.length_c   1.000
_cell.angle_alpha   90.00
_cell.angle_beta   90.00
_cell.angle_gamma   90.00
#
_symmetry.space_group_name_H-M   'P 1'
#
loop_
_entity.id
_entity.type
_entity.pdbx_description
1 polymer ?
#
loop_
_entity_poly.entity_id
_entity_poly.type
_entity_poly.pdbx_seq_one_letter_code
_entity_poly.pdbx_strand_id
1 'polypeptide(L)'
;MYQKGIKKETIRALVVGIPNAGKSTLINKIVGRKITVTGNKPGVTKNLSWIRVGKNIELMDSPGILWPKLDQERVALNLASTTAIKEEILNLSDISIHILKKLDTYYKDKLIERYKINKVNYNDIVLTLDE
;
A
#
# COMPACT_ATOMS: atom_id res chain seq x y z
N MET A 1 34.00 -11.43 -41.65
CA MET A 1 33.65 -11.86 -40.26
C MET A 1 32.30 -11.26 -39.93
N TYR A 2 31.21 -12.03 -40.00
CA TYR A 2 29.87 -11.59 -39.64
C TYR A 2 29.73 -11.64 -38.14
N GLN A 3 29.68 -10.52 -37.45
CA GLN A 3 29.25 -10.47 -36.08
C GLN A 3 27.76 -10.90 -36.03
N LYS A 4 27.50 -12.09 -35.47
CA LYS A 4 26.14 -12.52 -35.12
C LYS A 4 25.53 -11.43 -34.23
N GLY A 5 24.56 -10.68 -34.76
CA GLY A 5 23.85 -9.67 -33.98
C GLY A 5 23.23 -10.33 -32.76
N ILE A 6 23.68 -9.92 -31.58
CA ILE A 6 23.05 -10.29 -30.32
C ILE A 6 21.61 -9.77 -30.39
N LYS A 7 20.64 -10.66 -30.51
CA LYS A 7 19.23 -10.30 -30.35
C LYS A 7 19.12 -9.63 -28.98
N LYS A 8 18.75 -8.34 -28.95
CA LYS A 8 18.47 -7.65 -27.71
C LYS A 8 17.28 -8.34 -27.07
N GLU A 9 17.53 -9.18 -26.08
CA GLU A 9 16.47 -9.85 -25.31
C GLU A 9 15.70 -8.79 -24.52
N THR A 10 14.37 -8.85 -24.60
CA THR A 10 13.50 -8.04 -23.77
C THR A 10 13.44 -8.66 -22.37
N ILE A 11 13.85 -7.90 -21.37
CA ILE A 11 13.76 -8.29 -19.96
C ILE A 11 12.31 -8.12 -19.52
N ARG A 12 11.72 -9.20 -19.02
CA ARG A 12 10.37 -9.19 -18.45
C ARG A 12 10.42 -9.29 -16.94
N ALA A 13 9.80 -8.34 -16.24
CA ALA A 13 9.71 -8.33 -14.79
C ALA A 13 8.27 -8.20 -14.33
N LEU A 14 7.92 -8.96 -13.29
CA LEU A 14 6.61 -8.93 -12.65
C LEU A 14 6.71 -8.17 -11.33
N VAL A 15 5.80 -7.19 -11.13
CA VAL A 15 5.70 -6.44 -9.88
C VAL A 15 4.57 -7.03 -9.03
N VAL A 16 4.93 -7.66 -7.91
CA VAL A 16 4.00 -8.34 -7.00
C VAL A 16 4.00 -7.68 -5.62
N GLY A 17 2.93 -7.86 -4.87
CA GLY A 17 2.81 -7.42 -3.49
C GLY A 17 1.35 -7.22 -3.06
N ILE A 18 1.16 -6.89 -1.79
CA ILE A 18 -0.16 -6.65 -1.20
C ILE A 18 -0.89 -5.47 -1.86
N PRO A 19 -2.23 -5.36 -1.74
CA PRO A 19 -2.95 -4.16 -2.17
C PRO A 19 -2.37 -2.89 -1.53
N ASN A 20 -2.45 -1.77 -2.22
CA ASN A 20 -1.97 -0.45 -1.80
C ASN A 20 -0.48 -0.33 -1.42
N ALA A 21 0.35 -1.35 -1.71
CA ALA A 21 1.81 -1.30 -1.50
C ALA A 21 2.55 -0.32 -2.44
N GLY A 22 1.85 0.36 -3.33
CA GLY A 22 2.44 1.33 -4.25
C GLY A 22 3.00 0.74 -5.55
N LYS A 23 2.65 -0.50 -5.92
CA LYS A 23 3.12 -1.17 -7.16
C LYS A 23 2.90 -0.33 -8.41
N SER A 24 1.66 0.05 -8.68
CA SER A 24 1.31 0.89 -9.84
C SER A 24 1.95 2.28 -9.80
N THR A 25 2.12 2.84 -8.59
CA THR A 25 2.84 4.10 -8.42
C THR A 25 4.32 3.97 -8.77
N LEU A 26 4.96 2.87 -8.34
CA LEU A 26 6.35 2.57 -8.70
C LEU A 26 6.51 2.43 -10.21
N ILE A 27 5.63 1.65 -10.86
CA ILE A 27 5.63 1.47 -12.31
C ILE A 27 5.49 2.81 -13.03
N ASN A 28 4.53 3.65 -12.64
CA ASN A 28 4.34 4.97 -13.23
C ASN A 28 5.58 5.87 -13.08
N LYS A 29 6.27 5.80 -11.92
CA LYS A 29 7.53 6.53 -11.71
C LYS A 29 8.66 6.01 -12.60
N ILE A 30 8.83 4.70 -12.75
CA ILE A 30 9.84 4.10 -13.62
C ILE A 30 9.60 4.48 -15.08
N VAL A 31 8.34 4.48 -15.51
CA VAL A 31 7.97 4.84 -16.91
C VAL A 31 8.02 6.33 -17.17
N GLY A 32 8.00 7.17 -16.13
CA GLY A 32 7.99 8.63 -16.21
C GLY A 32 6.64 9.23 -16.62
N ARG A 33 5.58 8.43 -16.70
CA ARG A 33 4.21 8.89 -17.02
C ARG A 33 3.16 8.01 -16.39
N LYS A 34 1.93 8.53 -16.26
CA LYS A 34 0.80 7.78 -15.70
C LYS A 34 0.25 6.81 -16.74
N ILE A 35 0.60 5.53 -16.63
CA ILE A 35 0.11 4.44 -17.50
C ILE A 35 -0.86 3.54 -16.74
N THR A 36 -0.58 3.27 -15.45
CA THR A 36 -1.44 2.44 -14.61
C THR A 36 -2.32 3.31 -13.72
N VAL A 37 -3.54 2.84 -13.46
CA VAL A 37 -4.45 3.51 -12.53
C VAL A 37 -3.94 3.31 -11.11
N THR A 38 -3.81 4.41 -10.38
CA THR A 38 -3.43 4.40 -8.96
C THR A 38 -4.60 4.86 -8.10
N GLY A 39 -4.76 4.28 -6.92
CA GLY A 39 -5.79 4.68 -5.96
C GLY A 39 -5.55 4.06 -4.59
N ASN A 40 -6.11 4.67 -3.56
CA ASN A 40 -5.97 4.23 -2.17
C ASN A 40 -7.03 3.18 -1.76
N LYS A 41 -7.61 2.47 -2.72
CA LYS A 41 -8.60 1.42 -2.46
C LYS A 41 -8.07 0.06 -2.93
N PRO A 42 -8.34 -1.03 -2.20
CA PRO A 42 -7.99 -2.37 -2.66
C PRO A 42 -8.74 -2.70 -3.96
N GLY A 43 -8.08 -3.42 -4.87
CA GLY A 43 -8.68 -3.87 -6.13
C GLY A 43 -8.72 -2.82 -7.25
N VAL A 44 -7.92 -1.75 -7.17
CA VAL A 44 -7.79 -0.76 -8.26
C VAL A 44 -7.23 -1.40 -9.54
N THR A 45 -6.19 -2.21 -9.41
CA THR A 45 -5.64 -3.00 -10.53
C THR A 45 -6.44 -4.30 -10.62
N LYS A 46 -7.21 -4.46 -11.69
CA LYS A 46 -8.08 -5.65 -11.89
C LYS A 46 -7.45 -6.72 -12.76
N ASN A 47 -6.61 -6.32 -13.72
CA ASN A 47 -6.05 -7.23 -14.72
C ASN A 47 -4.52 -7.10 -14.78
N LEU A 48 -3.88 -8.19 -15.18
CA LEU A 48 -2.46 -8.20 -15.53
C LEU A 48 -2.26 -7.42 -16.84
N SER A 49 -1.31 -6.52 -16.87
CA SER A 49 -0.98 -5.77 -18.08
C SER A 49 0.53 -5.61 -18.24
N TRP A 50 1.04 -5.86 -19.45
CA TRP A 50 2.42 -5.60 -19.77
C TRP A 50 2.63 -4.15 -20.17
N ILE A 51 3.60 -3.51 -19.56
CA ILE A 51 3.94 -2.10 -19.76
C ILE A 51 5.39 -2.02 -20.25
N ARG A 52 5.58 -1.49 -21.46
CA ARG A 52 6.91 -1.33 -22.03
C ARG A 52 7.63 -0.13 -21.40
N VAL A 53 8.86 -0.37 -20.92
CA VAL A 53 9.74 0.63 -20.34
C VAL A 53 11.01 0.73 -21.19
N GLY A 54 11.14 1.83 -21.91
CA GLY A 54 12.26 1.99 -22.84
C GLY A 54 12.25 0.95 -23.96
N LYS A 55 13.45 0.51 -24.39
CA LYS A 55 13.60 -0.36 -25.57
C LYS A 55 13.58 -1.87 -25.24
N ASN A 56 13.99 -2.24 -24.04
CA ASN A 56 14.33 -3.64 -23.71
C ASN A 56 13.70 -4.16 -22.41
N ILE A 57 12.79 -3.42 -21.76
CA ILE A 57 12.18 -3.83 -20.49
C ILE A 57 10.66 -3.81 -20.63
N GLU A 58 10.01 -4.87 -20.18
CA GLU A 58 8.57 -4.95 -20.02
C GLU A 58 8.26 -5.26 -18.55
N LEU A 59 7.46 -4.40 -17.91
CA LEU A 59 6.97 -4.60 -16.55
C LEU A 59 5.53 -5.09 -16.58
N MET A 60 5.21 -6.06 -15.74
CA MET A 60 3.83 -6.49 -15.55
C MET A 60 3.32 -5.94 -14.22
N ASP A 61 2.26 -5.12 -14.28
CA ASP A 61 1.50 -4.74 -13.08
C ASP A 61 0.54 -5.87 -12.72
N SER A 62 0.49 -6.19 -11.43
CA SER A 62 -0.38 -7.23 -10.90
C SER A 62 -1.36 -6.69 -9.87
N PRO A 63 -2.58 -7.26 -9.80
CA PRO A 63 -3.45 -7.04 -8.67
C PRO A 63 -2.73 -7.32 -7.35
N GLY A 64 -3.06 -6.57 -6.31
CA GLY A 64 -2.57 -6.87 -4.97
C GLY A 64 -3.12 -8.20 -4.48
N ILE A 65 -2.27 -9.07 -3.98
CA ILE A 65 -2.63 -10.40 -3.48
C ILE A 65 -2.42 -10.43 -1.98
N LEU A 66 -3.43 -10.93 -1.25
CA LEU A 66 -3.37 -11.20 0.18
C LEU A 66 -3.68 -12.67 0.44
N TRP A 67 -3.24 -13.16 1.59
CA TRP A 67 -3.64 -14.47 2.11
C TRP A 67 -5.17 -14.52 2.28
N PRO A 68 -5.83 -15.63 1.92
CA PRO A 68 -7.29 -15.78 2.04
C PRO A 68 -7.80 -15.68 3.47
N LYS A 69 -6.98 -16.08 4.45
CA LYS A 69 -7.28 -16.00 5.88
C LYS A 69 -6.26 -15.15 6.60
N LEU A 70 -6.74 -14.22 7.40
CA LEU A 70 -5.94 -13.41 8.31
C LEU A 70 -6.15 -13.97 9.71
N ASP A 71 -5.39 -15.02 10.06
CA ASP A 71 -5.57 -15.75 11.32
C ASP A 71 -5.16 -14.95 12.56
N GLN A 72 -4.50 -13.81 12.39
CA GLN A 72 -4.07 -12.93 13.48
C GLN A 72 -4.75 -11.57 13.36
N GLU A 73 -5.54 -11.22 14.34
CA GLU A 73 -6.23 -9.92 14.46
C GLU A 73 -5.26 -8.74 14.27
N ARG A 74 -4.07 -8.80 14.88
CA ARG A 74 -3.04 -7.76 14.74
C ARG A 74 -2.60 -7.56 13.30
N VAL A 75 -2.52 -8.63 12.50
CA VAL A 75 -2.17 -8.55 11.09
C VAL A 75 -3.31 -7.91 10.31
N ALA A 76 -4.55 -8.28 10.59
CA ALA A 76 -5.73 -7.69 9.98
C ALA A 76 -5.83 -6.18 10.26
N LEU A 77 -5.62 -5.75 11.51
CA LEU A 77 -5.59 -4.33 11.90
C LEU A 77 -4.47 -3.56 11.20
N ASN A 78 -3.26 -4.12 11.08
CA ASN A 78 -2.16 -3.49 10.34
C ASN A 78 -2.50 -3.32 8.85
N LEU A 79 -3.09 -4.33 8.22
CA LEU A 79 -3.48 -4.28 6.81
C LEU A 79 -4.62 -3.28 6.56
N ALA A 80 -5.59 -3.20 7.47
CA ALA A 80 -6.67 -2.23 7.42
C ALA A 80 -6.12 -0.80 7.59
N SER A 81 -5.22 -0.58 8.54
CA SER A 81 -4.57 0.71 8.79
C SER A 81 -3.81 1.24 7.58
N THR A 82 -3.37 0.36 6.68
CA THR A 82 -2.69 0.72 5.42
C THR A 82 -3.60 0.64 4.20
N THR A 83 -4.91 0.51 4.41
CA THR A 83 -5.92 0.34 3.35
C THR A 83 -5.66 -0.84 2.40
N ALA A 84 -4.89 -1.82 2.85
CA ALA A 84 -4.61 -3.04 2.09
C ALA A 84 -5.80 -3.99 2.03
N ILE A 85 -6.69 -3.93 3.02
CA ILE A 85 -8.00 -4.59 3.04
C ILE A 85 -9.11 -3.54 3.14
N LYS A 86 -10.34 -3.95 2.83
CA LYS A 86 -11.51 -3.07 2.94
C LYS A 86 -11.82 -2.79 4.42
N GLU A 87 -12.10 -1.55 4.75
CA GLU A 87 -12.45 -1.09 6.10
C GLU A 87 -13.71 -1.79 6.64
N GLU A 88 -14.64 -2.14 5.74
CA GLU A 88 -15.91 -2.81 6.08
C GLU A 88 -15.74 -4.20 6.74
N ILE A 89 -14.53 -4.77 6.67
CA ILE A 89 -14.23 -6.10 7.24
C ILE A 89 -13.96 -6.02 8.74
N LEU A 90 -13.56 -4.87 9.25
CA LEU A 90 -13.22 -4.64 10.66
C LEU A 90 -13.98 -3.43 11.21
N ASN A 91 -14.14 -3.40 12.54
CA ASN A 91 -14.71 -2.23 13.21
C ASN A 91 -13.74 -1.02 13.08
N LEU A 92 -14.25 0.10 12.61
CA LEU A 92 -13.46 1.33 12.41
C LEU A 92 -12.84 1.81 13.74
N SER A 93 -13.56 1.68 14.87
CA SER A 93 -13.05 2.04 16.19
C SER A 93 -11.81 1.21 16.57
N ASP A 94 -11.81 -0.10 16.30
CA ASP A 94 -10.67 -0.97 16.60
C ASP A 94 -9.44 -0.61 15.77
N ILE A 95 -9.66 -0.28 14.49
CA ILE A 95 -8.59 0.19 13.59
C ILE A 95 -8.02 1.51 14.13
N SER A 96 -8.88 2.45 14.52
CA SER A 96 -8.49 3.77 15.03
C SER A 96 -7.69 3.65 16.34
N ILE A 97 -8.18 2.83 17.29
CA ILE A 97 -7.46 2.52 18.53
C ILE A 97 -6.08 1.91 18.25
N HIS A 98 -6.02 0.97 17.31
CA HIS A 98 -4.77 0.33 16.93
C HIS A 98 -3.75 1.33 16.35
N ILE A 99 -4.19 2.23 15.49
CA ILE A 99 -3.34 3.30 14.92
C ILE A 99 -2.87 4.24 16.02
N LEU A 100 -3.78 4.72 16.88
CA LEU A 100 -3.45 5.64 17.98
C LEU A 100 -2.43 5.03 18.95
N LYS A 101 -2.61 3.76 19.34
CA LYS A 101 -1.63 3.06 20.18
C LYS A 101 -0.24 3.01 19.55
N LYS A 102 -0.15 2.79 18.25
CA LYS A 102 1.14 2.82 17.53
C LYS A 102 1.74 4.21 17.46
N LEU A 103 0.93 5.23 17.15
CA LEU A 103 1.38 6.61 17.09
C LEU A 103 1.85 7.10 18.46
N ASP A 104 1.13 6.80 19.54
CA ASP A 104 1.54 7.14 20.90
C ASP A 104 2.85 6.45 21.32
N THR A 105 3.05 5.19 20.88
CA THR A 105 4.27 4.44 21.19
C THR A 105 5.50 4.94 20.43
N TYR A 106 5.37 5.23 19.13
CA TYR A 106 6.51 5.47 18.25
C TYR A 106 6.65 6.93 17.81
N TYR A 107 5.59 7.73 17.88
CA TYR A 107 5.51 9.09 17.33
C TYR A 107 4.73 10.05 18.23
N LYS A 108 4.85 9.87 19.56
CA LYS A 108 4.08 10.61 20.58
C LYS A 108 4.16 12.12 20.38
N ASP A 109 5.36 12.65 20.20
CA ASP A 109 5.56 14.09 20.04
C ASP A 109 4.82 14.65 18.83
N LYS A 110 4.81 13.91 17.72
CA LYS A 110 4.08 14.30 16.50
C LYS A 110 2.57 14.21 16.67
N LEU A 111 2.10 13.24 17.46
CA LEU A 111 0.68 13.10 17.78
C LEU A 111 0.21 14.31 18.61
N ILE A 112 0.96 14.67 19.66
CA ILE A 112 0.69 15.83 20.51
C ILE A 112 0.73 17.13 19.70
N GLU A 113 1.77 17.33 18.89
CA GLU A 113 1.93 18.51 18.04
C GLU A 113 0.74 18.69 17.09
N ARG A 114 0.32 17.59 16.42
CA ARG A 114 -0.74 17.63 15.41
C ARG A 114 -2.12 17.87 15.98
N TYR A 115 -2.44 17.16 17.07
CA TYR A 115 -3.81 17.16 17.66
C TYR A 115 -3.90 18.02 18.93
N LYS A 116 -2.80 18.59 19.41
CA LYS A 116 -2.70 19.45 20.61
C LYS A 116 -3.25 18.77 21.88
N ILE A 117 -3.10 17.45 21.98
CA ILE A 117 -3.59 16.64 23.09
C ILE A 117 -2.47 16.38 24.08
N ASN A 118 -2.79 16.35 25.38
CA ASN A 118 -1.81 16.04 26.43
C ASN A 118 -1.70 14.55 26.73
N LYS A 119 -2.79 13.80 26.50
CA LYS A 119 -2.88 12.36 26.79
C LYS A 119 -3.87 11.67 25.86
N VAL A 120 -3.53 10.50 25.36
CA VAL A 120 -4.44 9.67 24.55
C VAL A 120 -5.33 8.85 25.47
N ASN A 121 -6.66 8.99 25.30
CA ASN A 121 -7.65 8.15 25.96
C ASN A 121 -8.14 7.06 25.01
N TYR A 122 -7.67 5.83 25.21
CA TYR A 122 -8.01 4.71 24.33
C TYR A 122 -9.44 4.17 24.51
N ASN A 123 -10.13 4.54 25.60
CA ASN A 123 -11.50 4.10 25.89
C ASN A 123 -12.53 4.99 25.19
N ASP A 124 -12.14 6.20 24.87
CA ASP A 124 -13.00 7.16 24.17
C ASP A 124 -12.20 7.96 23.15
N ILE A 125 -12.16 7.43 21.94
CA ILE A 125 -11.43 8.05 20.84
C ILE A 125 -12.05 9.38 20.39
N VAL A 126 -13.38 9.50 20.47
CA VAL A 126 -14.08 10.71 20.06
C VAL A 126 -13.63 11.88 20.91
N LEU A 127 -13.65 11.69 22.25
CA LEU A 127 -13.16 12.72 23.18
C LEU A 127 -11.66 13.03 23.00
N THR A 128 -10.85 12.04 22.61
CA THR A 128 -9.41 12.26 22.38
C THR A 128 -9.12 13.11 21.15
N LEU A 129 -10.02 13.14 20.17
CA LEU A 129 -9.84 13.88 18.93
C LEU A 129 -10.52 15.27 18.96
N ASP A 130 -11.45 15.50 19.88
CA ASP A 130 -12.18 16.75 20.05
C ASP A 130 -11.53 17.69 21.11
N GLU A 131 -10.56 17.19 21.92
CA GLU A 131 -9.73 18.00 22.82
C GLU A 131 -8.52 18.63 22.08
#